data_b9865322a6f60a1dbce8fb9436454a18
#
_entry.id   b9865322a6f60a1dbce8fb9436454a18
#
_cell.length_a   1.000
_cell.length_b   1.000
_cell.length_c   1.000
_cell.angle_alpha   90.00
_cell.angle_beta   90.00
_cell.angle_gamma   90.00
#
_symmetry.space_group_name_H-M   'P 1'
#
loop_
_entity.id
_entity.type
_entity.pdbx_description
1 polymer ?
#
loop_
_entity_poly.entity_id
_entity_poly.type
_entity_poly.pdbx_seq_one_letter_code
_entity_poly.pdbx_strand_id
1 'polypeptide(L)'
;ERKIMPVQDIKEAELVLVGIGGEMQVKLQSLKNIPNFSEKFSVLQEEQSRQWVIPFLIRYYLKQEFHPEIAGAYKKLKEILEGKNYFIVSLSSDDLIRNIGFQQERITLPCGGYEMMQCAENCREKLFQVDEELWNKVCGWIEDSISLEELKEPKCPDCGAALVMNQYGEPAYYEGGYL
;
A
#
# COMPACT_ATOMS: atom_id res chain seq x y z
N GLU A 1 11.52 29.98 4.09
CA GLU A 1 11.17 29.97 2.64
C GLU A 1 11.47 28.58 2.08
N ARG A 2 10.46 27.88 1.57
CA ARG A 2 10.68 26.63 0.82
C ARG A 2 11.25 27.02 -0.54
N LYS A 3 12.52 26.68 -0.77
CA LYS A 3 13.16 26.85 -2.08
C LYS A 3 12.59 25.81 -3.04
N ILE A 4 11.79 26.24 -4.00
CA ILE A 4 11.32 25.34 -5.08
C ILE A 4 12.52 25.12 -6.00
N MET A 5 12.94 23.86 -6.15
CA MET A 5 14.00 23.49 -7.06
C MET A 5 13.44 23.56 -8.51
N PRO A 6 14.07 24.30 -9.42
CA PRO A 6 13.68 24.28 -10.82
C PRO A 6 13.87 22.89 -11.43
N VAL A 7 12.98 22.49 -12.35
CA VAL A 7 13.10 21.21 -13.08
C VAL A 7 14.42 21.13 -13.85
N GLN A 8 14.98 22.26 -14.25
CA GLN A 8 16.29 22.33 -14.92
C GLN A 8 17.41 21.79 -14.03
N ASP A 9 17.44 22.14 -12.75
CA ASP A 9 18.46 21.66 -11.79
C ASP A 9 18.41 20.13 -11.65
N ILE A 10 17.21 19.55 -11.71
CA ILE A 10 17.04 18.08 -11.69
C ILE A 10 17.62 17.46 -12.96
N LYS A 11 17.43 18.10 -14.12
CA LYS A 11 17.97 17.60 -15.40
C LYS A 11 19.50 17.55 -15.43
N GLU A 12 20.16 18.46 -14.73
CA GLU A 12 21.62 18.56 -14.68
C GLU A 12 22.25 17.69 -13.57
N ALA A 13 21.43 17.21 -12.61
CA ALA A 13 21.91 16.41 -11.50
C ALA A 13 22.37 15.00 -11.94
N GLU A 14 23.49 14.53 -11.42
CA GLU A 14 24.00 13.16 -11.62
C GLU A 14 23.24 12.13 -10.76
N LEU A 15 22.80 12.55 -9.56
CA LEU A 15 22.06 11.75 -8.61
C LEU A 15 20.85 12.54 -8.10
N VAL A 16 19.67 11.90 -8.07
CA VAL A 16 18.43 12.51 -7.56
C VAL A 16 17.88 11.67 -6.42
N LEU A 17 17.80 12.26 -5.23
CA LEU A 17 17.07 11.67 -4.11
C LEU A 17 15.67 12.30 -4.02
N VAL A 18 14.65 11.47 -4.10
CA VAL A 18 13.25 11.91 -4.05
C VAL A 18 12.64 11.50 -2.73
N GLY A 19 12.18 12.48 -1.95
CA GLY A 19 11.34 12.26 -0.77
C GLY A 19 9.87 12.49 -1.10
N ILE A 20 9.00 11.50 -0.83
CA ILE A 20 7.55 11.60 -1.04
C ILE A 20 6.89 11.56 0.34
N GLY A 21 6.15 12.61 0.66
CA GLY A 21 5.42 12.71 1.92
C GLY A 21 4.01 12.10 1.85
N GLY A 22 3.35 12.06 3.00
CA GLY A 22 1.98 11.52 3.12
C GLY A 22 0.89 12.31 2.37
N GLU A 23 1.20 13.48 1.84
CA GLU A 23 0.29 14.26 0.98
C GLU A 23 0.00 13.57 -0.36
N MET A 24 0.90 12.69 -0.81
CA MET A 24 0.70 11.87 -2.00
C MET A 24 -0.05 10.56 -1.72
N GLN A 25 -0.34 10.27 -0.45
CA GLN A 25 -1.06 9.07 -0.07
C GLN A 25 -2.55 9.18 -0.39
N VAL A 26 -3.13 8.10 -0.92
CA VAL A 26 -4.58 7.96 -1.07
C VAL A 26 -5.24 7.96 0.32
N LYS A 27 -6.15 8.90 0.54
CA LYS A 27 -6.83 9.02 1.82
C LYS A 27 -8.04 8.10 1.89
N LEU A 28 -8.26 7.45 3.04
CA LEU A 28 -9.45 6.61 3.27
C LEU A 28 -10.75 7.37 2.95
N GLN A 29 -10.80 8.68 3.21
CA GLN A 29 -11.97 9.49 2.90
C GLN A 29 -12.27 9.54 1.40
N SER A 30 -11.26 9.54 0.52
CA SER A 30 -11.49 9.48 -0.93
C SER A 30 -12.02 8.11 -1.38
N LEU A 31 -11.59 7.02 -0.74
CA LEU A 31 -12.13 5.69 -1.00
C LEU A 31 -13.61 5.60 -0.61
N LYS A 32 -14.01 6.22 0.49
CA LYS A 32 -15.43 6.26 0.93
C LYS A 32 -16.37 6.98 -0.05
N ASN A 33 -15.84 7.75 -1.00
CA ASN A 33 -16.63 8.34 -2.08
C ASN A 33 -16.92 7.36 -3.23
N ILE A 34 -16.31 6.18 -3.23
CA ILE A 34 -16.57 5.10 -4.19
C ILE A 34 -17.75 4.26 -3.64
N PRO A 35 -18.91 4.22 -4.32
CA PRO A 35 -20.12 3.60 -3.76
C PRO A 35 -19.92 2.16 -3.28
N ASN A 36 -19.34 1.30 -4.10
CA ASN A 36 -19.10 -0.11 -3.75
C ASN A 36 -18.11 -0.25 -2.57
N PHE A 37 -17.06 0.59 -2.51
CA PHE A 37 -16.19 0.62 -1.34
C PHE A 37 -16.95 0.97 -0.06
N SER A 38 -17.77 2.02 -0.11
CA SER A 38 -18.53 2.50 1.05
C SER A 38 -19.51 1.45 1.58
N GLU A 39 -20.20 0.76 0.68
CA GLU A 39 -21.12 -0.34 1.02
C GLU A 39 -20.38 -1.49 1.72
N LYS A 40 -19.34 -2.04 1.07
CA LYS A 40 -18.53 -3.15 1.63
C LYS A 40 -17.86 -2.75 2.94
N PHE A 41 -17.35 -1.52 3.04
CA PHE A 41 -16.72 -1.01 4.26
C PHE A 41 -17.71 -0.95 5.43
N SER A 42 -18.95 -0.51 5.19
CA SER A 42 -20.00 -0.45 6.21
C SER A 42 -20.33 -1.84 6.75
N VAL A 43 -20.47 -2.84 5.87
CA VAL A 43 -20.70 -4.25 6.28
C VAL A 43 -19.57 -4.72 7.21
N LEU A 44 -18.32 -4.47 6.86
CA LEU A 44 -17.17 -4.88 7.69
C LEU A 44 -17.07 -4.12 9.02
N GLN A 45 -17.57 -2.89 9.09
CA GLN A 45 -17.59 -2.13 10.35
C GLN A 45 -18.60 -2.68 11.35
N GLU A 46 -19.75 -3.17 10.87
CA GLU A 46 -20.80 -3.76 11.70
C GLU A 46 -20.42 -5.16 12.20
N GLU A 47 -19.60 -5.90 11.46
CA GLU A 47 -19.20 -7.26 11.79
C GLU A 47 -17.76 -7.32 12.34
N GLN A 48 -17.62 -7.20 13.66
CA GLN A 48 -16.32 -7.14 14.33
C GLN A 48 -15.37 -8.30 13.97
N SER A 49 -15.91 -9.52 13.79
CA SER A 49 -15.15 -10.70 13.41
C SER A 49 -14.56 -10.65 12.00
N ARG A 50 -14.99 -9.68 11.17
CA ARG A 50 -14.59 -9.50 9.76
C ARG A 50 -13.78 -8.25 9.51
N GLN A 51 -13.51 -7.44 10.53
CA GLN A 51 -12.74 -6.20 10.38
C GLN A 51 -11.33 -6.42 9.81
N TRP A 52 -10.78 -7.61 9.98
CA TRP A 52 -9.49 -7.99 9.38
C TRP A 52 -9.50 -7.93 7.83
N VAL A 53 -10.69 -7.94 7.19
CA VAL A 53 -10.83 -7.81 5.73
C VAL A 53 -10.65 -6.36 5.27
N ILE A 54 -10.83 -5.36 6.14
CA ILE A 54 -10.76 -3.93 5.79
C ILE A 54 -9.45 -3.55 5.06
N PRO A 55 -8.27 -3.95 5.53
CA PRO A 55 -7.02 -3.62 4.82
C PRO A 55 -6.96 -4.21 3.40
N PHE A 56 -7.56 -5.38 3.19
CA PHE A 56 -7.64 -5.98 1.85
C PHE A 56 -8.63 -5.25 0.94
N LEU A 57 -9.76 -4.79 1.49
CA LEU A 57 -10.70 -3.93 0.77
C LEU A 57 -10.01 -2.63 0.32
N ILE A 58 -9.26 -1.99 1.22
CA ILE A 58 -8.46 -0.80 0.91
C ILE A 58 -7.46 -1.13 -0.21
N ARG A 59 -6.68 -2.20 -0.07
CA ARG A 59 -5.71 -2.65 -1.10
C ARG A 59 -6.35 -2.79 -2.48
N TYR A 60 -7.56 -3.36 -2.58
CA TYR A 60 -8.26 -3.50 -3.85
C TYR A 60 -8.50 -2.16 -4.54
N TYR A 61 -8.88 -1.13 -3.78
CA TYR A 61 -9.19 0.20 -4.30
C TYR A 61 -7.98 1.16 -4.36
N LEU A 62 -6.78 0.70 -4.01
CA LEU A 62 -5.54 1.46 -4.21
C LEU A 62 -4.94 1.29 -5.62
N LYS A 63 -5.68 0.70 -6.56
CA LYS A 63 -5.27 0.61 -7.96
C LYS A 63 -5.27 2.00 -8.61
N GLN A 64 -4.30 2.22 -9.51
CA GLN A 64 -4.12 3.52 -10.17
C GLN A 64 -5.36 4.03 -10.94
N GLU A 65 -6.23 3.14 -11.42
CA GLU A 65 -7.46 3.46 -12.13
C GLU A 65 -8.48 4.24 -11.28
N PHE A 66 -8.44 4.07 -9.95
CA PHE A 66 -9.29 4.80 -9.01
C PHE A 66 -8.69 6.15 -8.58
N HIS A 67 -7.40 6.41 -8.88
CA HIS A 67 -6.64 7.58 -8.44
C HIS A 67 -5.83 8.21 -9.56
N PRO A 68 -6.49 8.65 -10.66
CA PRO A 68 -5.78 9.10 -11.87
C PRO A 68 -4.90 10.33 -11.64
N GLU A 69 -5.26 11.21 -10.71
CA GLU A 69 -4.48 12.42 -10.40
C GLU A 69 -3.13 12.06 -9.74
N ILE A 70 -3.15 11.19 -8.72
CA ILE A 70 -1.94 10.73 -8.03
C ILE A 70 -1.09 9.90 -8.98
N ALA A 71 -1.70 8.97 -9.71
CA ALA A 71 -1.01 8.18 -10.72
C ALA A 71 -0.39 9.05 -11.82
N GLY A 72 -1.08 10.11 -12.25
CA GLY A 72 -0.58 11.10 -13.19
C GLY A 72 0.63 11.87 -12.67
N ALA A 73 0.61 12.24 -11.38
CA ALA A 73 1.76 12.89 -10.74
C ALA A 73 2.99 11.97 -10.69
N TYR A 74 2.82 10.70 -10.32
CA TYR A 74 3.90 9.72 -10.34
C TYR A 74 4.43 9.44 -11.76
N LYS A 75 3.56 9.40 -12.79
CA LYS A 75 4.00 9.26 -14.19
C LYS A 75 4.87 10.44 -14.63
N LYS A 76 4.49 11.66 -14.28
CA LYS A 76 5.32 12.86 -14.55
C LYS A 76 6.66 12.82 -13.82
N LEU A 77 6.66 12.36 -12.55
CA LEU A 77 7.90 12.17 -11.82
C LEU A 77 8.81 11.15 -12.52
N LYS A 78 8.24 10.04 -13.02
CA LYS A 78 8.99 9.03 -13.77
C LYS A 78 9.62 9.61 -15.04
N GLU A 79 8.88 10.42 -15.79
CA GLU A 79 9.41 11.13 -16.99
C GLU A 79 10.58 12.06 -16.63
N ILE A 80 10.49 12.79 -15.51
CA ILE A 80 11.57 13.67 -15.03
C ILE A 80 12.82 12.88 -14.65
N LEU A 81 12.65 11.67 -14.11
CA LEU A 81 13.74 10.80 -13.65
C LEU A 81 14.28 9.86 -14.75
N GLU A 82 13.71 9.90 -15.96
CA GLU A 82 14.14 9.05 -17.06
C GLU A 82 15.63 9.25 -17.37
N GLY A 83 16.37 8.13 -17.45
CA GLY A 83 17.82 8.16 -17.69
C GLY A 83 18.68 8.68 -16.52
N LYS A 84 18.08 8.99 -15.36
CA LYS A 84 18.78 9.48 -14.17
C LYS A 84 19.15 8.34 -13.21
N ASN A 85 20.25 8.57 -12.49
CA ASN A 85 20.51 7.81 -11.28
C ASN A 85 19.66 8.40 -10.14
N TYR A 86 18.68 7.67 -9.66
CA TYR A 86 17.74 8.15 -8.64
C TYR A 86 17.50 7.11 -7.55
N PHE A 87 17.06 7.59 -6.39
CA PHE A 87 16.47 6.77 -5.34
C PHE A 87 15.24 7.47 -4.75
N ILE A 88 14.19 6.70 -4.43
CA ILE A 88 12.93 7.24 -3.92
C ILE A 88 12.69 6.68 -2.52
N VAL A 89 12.43 7.59 -1.58
CA VAL A 89 11.93 7.27 -0.23
C VAL A 89 10.50 7.79 -0.14
N SER A 90 9.51 6.92 -0.05
CA SER A 90 8.11 7.31 0.05
C SER A 90 7.54 6.94 1.41
N LEU A 91 6.97 7.92 2.08
CA LEU A 91 6.19 7.74 3.33
C LEU A 91 4.72 7.37 3.05
N SER A 92 4.33 7.29 1.77
CA SER A 92 3.01 6.77 1.39
C SER A 92 2.96 5.26 1.58
N SER A 93 1.94 4.77 2.26
CA SER A 93 1.70 3.34 2.50
C SER A 93 0.71 2.71 1.51
N ASP A 94 0.33 3.42 0.44
CA ASP A 94 -0.67 2.96 -0.53
C ASP A 94 -0.12 2.08 -1.65
N ASP A 95 1.18 1.86 -1.70
CA ASP A 95 1.90 1.07 -2.72
C ASP A 95 1.68 1.55 -4.18
N LEU A 96 0.92 2.65 -4.40
CA LEU A 96 0.55 3.11 -5.74
C LEU A 96 1.78 3.42 -6.61
N ILE A 97 2.84 3.97 -6.03
CA ILE A 97 4.11 4.26 -6.73
C ILE A 97 4.74 3.01 -7.35
N ARG A 98 4.59 1.83 -6.74
CA ARG A 98 5.14 0.57 -7.24
C ARG A 98 4.54 0.16 -8.58
N ASN A 99 3.27 0.53 -8.81
CA ASN A 99 2.51 0.17 -10.00
C ASN A 99 2.75 1.12 -11.20
N ILE A 100 3.57 2.15 -11.03
CA ILE A 100 3.88 3.15 -12.09
C ILE A 100 5.03 2.70 -13.00
N GLY A 101 5.80 1.69 -12.57
CA GLY A 101 6.90 1.13 -13.37
C GLY A 101 8.25 1.80 -13.12
N PHE A 102 8.51 2.31 -11.93
CA PHE A 102 9.85 2.60 -11.43
C PHE A 102 10.62 1.29 -11.18
N GLN A 103 11.95 1.35 -11.14
CA GLN A 103 12.80 0.24 -10.73
C GLN A 103 12.57 -0.04 -9.24
N GLN A 104 12.13 -1.25 -8.90
CA GLN A 104 11.70 -1.57 -7.54
C GLN A 104 12.83 -1.48 -6.52
N GLU A 105 14.05 -1.81 -6.92
CA GLU A 105 15.29 -1.70 -6.13
C GLU A 105 15.70 -0.25 -5.83
N ARG A 106 15.04 0.71 -6.44
CA ARG A 106 15.27 2.16 -6.24
C ARG A 106 14.16 2.85 -5.45
N ILE A 107 13.26 2.06 -4.84
CA ILE A 107 12.16 2.58 -4.04
C ILE A 107 12.20 1.92 -2.68
N THR A 108 12.14 2.74 -1.62
CA THR A 108 11.85 2.24 -0.27
C THR A 108 10.58 2.89 0.27
N LEU A 109 9.79 2.08 0.99
CA LEU A 109 8.53 2.45 1.64
C LEU A 109 8.65 2.19 3.15
N PRO A 110 9.39 3.01 3.91
CA PRO A 110 9.68 2.75 5.31
C PRO A 110 8.45 2.74 6.22
N CYS A 111 7.29 3.17 5.73
CA CYS A 111 6.02 3.06 6.47
C CYS A 111 5.24 1.77 6.18
N GLY A 112 5.81 0.85 5.38
CA GLY A 112 5.11 -0.36 4.95
C GLY A 112 3.98 -0.08 3.97
N GLY A 113 3.09 -1.06 3.80
CA GLY A 113 1.99 -0.95 2.84
C GLY A 113 0.98 -2.10 2.97
N TYR A 114 0.27 -2.36 1.88
CA TYR A 114 -0.78 -3.38 1.82
C TYR A 114 -0.36 -4.68 1.12
N GLU A 115 0.93 -4.85 0.80
CA GLU A 115 1.44 -6.06 0.13
C GLU A 115 2.03 -7.08 1.07
N MET A 116 2.57 -6.61 2.22
CA MET A 116 3.25 -7.45 3.19
C MET A 116 2.48 -7.52 4.50
N MET A 117 2.48 -8.70 5.10
CA MET A 117 1.86 -8.98 6.38
C MET A 117 2.91 -9.33 7.42
N GLN A 118 2.57 -9.15 8.68
CA GLN A 118 3.37 -9.53 9.84
C GLN A 118 2.52 -10.30 10.85
N CYS A 119 3.16 -11.04 11.73
CA CYS A 119 2.49 -11.67 12.87
C CYS A 119 2.02 -10.60 13.86
N ALA A 120 0.74 -10.59 14.24
CA ALA A 120 0.20 -9.65 15.21
C ALA A 120 0.88 -9.74 16.58
N GLU A 121 1.38 -10.93 16.95
CA GLU A 121 2.13 -11.18 18.20
C GLU A 121 3.65 -10.98 18.04
N ASN A 122 4.10 -10.51 16.88
CA ASN A 122 5.51 -10.29 16.56
C ASN A 122 6.42 -11.48 16.98
N CYS A 123 5.94 -12.71 16.75
CA CYS A 123 6.64 -13.92 17.17
C CYS A 123 8.00 -14.12 16.50
N ARG A 124 8.22 -13.48 15.34
CA ARG A 124 9.47 -13.41 14.58
C ARG A 124 9.54 -12.12 13.77
N GLU A 125 10.73 -11.60 13.58
CA GLU A 125 11.06 -10.50 12.66
C GLU A 125 11.02 -11.00 11.20
N LYS A 126 9.80 -11.26 10.71
CA LYS A 126 9.58 -11.80 9.38
C LYS A 126 8.32 -11.23 8.76
N LEU A 127 8.43 -10.85 7.48
CA LEU A 127 7.29 -10.46 6.66
C LEU A 127 6.80 -11.65 5.83
N PHE A 128 5.50 -11.66 5.58
CA PHE A 128 4.82 -12.61 4.74
C PHE A 128 4.13 -11.86 3.59
N GLN A 129 4.23 -12.38 2.40
CA GLN A 129 3.40 -11.87 1.29
C GLN A 129 1.93 -12.23 1.54
N VAL A 130 1.03 -11.39 1.07
CA VAL A 130 -0.38 -11.73 1.02
C VAL A 130 -0.55 -12.96 0.14
N ASP A 131 -1.17 -14.00 0.70
CA ASP A 131 -1.43 -15.25 0.00
C ASP A 131 -2.35 -15.01 -1.22
N GLU A 132 -2.00 -15.59 -2.37
CA GLU A 132 -2.71 -15.38 -3.62
C GLU A 132 -4.12 -15.96 -3.59
N GLU A 133 -4.33 -17.11 -2.95
CA GLU A 133 -5.68 -17.70 -2.82
C GLU A 133 -6.57 -16.81 -1.96
N LEU A 134 -6.05 -16.31 -0.83
CA LEU A 134 -6.77 -15.36 0.02
C LEU A 134 -7.11 -14.09 -0.76
N TRP A 135 -6.13 -13.55 -1.50
CA TRP A 135 -6.33 -12.33 -2.28
C TRP A 135 -7.44 -12.52 -3.34
N ASN A 136 -7.42 -13.62 -4.07
CA ASN A 136 -8.44 -13.94 -5.09
C ASN A 136 -9.83 -14.09 -4.46
N LYS A 137 -9.94 -14.70 -3.29
CA LYS A 137 -11.20 -14.78 -2.55
C LYS A 137 -11.71 -13.41 -2.09
N VAL A 138 -10.83 -12.56 -1.59
CA VAL A 138 -11.23 -11.18 -1.22
C VAL A 138 -11.70 -10.40 -2.45
N CYS A 139 -10.99 -10.48 -3.57
CA CYS A 139 -11.45 -9.88 -4.83
C CYS A 139 -12.83 -10.41 -5.23
N GLY A 140 -13.04 -11.72 -5.18
CA GLY A 140 -14.33 -12.33 -5.46
C GLY A 140 -15.47 -11.85 -4.56
N TRP A 141 -15.21 -11.63 -3.27
CA TRP A 141 -16.19 -11.04 -2.36
C TRP A 141 -16.49 -9.57 -2.71
N ILE A 142 -15.47 -8.78 -3.04
CA ILE A 142 -15.65 -7.38 -3.46
C ILE A 142 -16.49 -7.30 -4.74
N GLU A 143 -16.33 -8.26 -5.64
CA GLU A 143 -17.02 -8.38 -6.94
C GLU A 143 -18.33 -9.19 -6.86
N ASP A 144 -18.83 -9.48 -5.67
CA ASP A 144 -20.09 -10.20 -5.39
C ASP A 144 -20.17 -11.64 -5.97
N SER A 145 -19.01 -12.27 -6.21
CA SER A 145 -18.92 -13.64 -6.74
C SER A 145 -18.80 -14.71 -5.66
N ILE A 146 -18.38 -14.35 -4.44
CA ILE A 146 -18.37 -15.24 -3.25
C ILE A 146 -18.90 -14.50 -2.02
N SER A 147 -19.27 -15.25 -0.98
CA SER A 147 -19.80 -14.69 0.26
C SER A 147 -18.68 -14.32 1.25
N LEU A 148 -18.97 -13.39 2.17
CA LEU A 148 -18.04 -12.96 3.22
C LEU A 148 -17.66 -14.11 4.17
N GLU A 149 -18.57 -15.06 4.40
CA GLU A 149 -18.36 -16.23 5.25
C GLU A 149 -17.29 -17.19 4.73
N GLU A 150 -17.04 -17.18 3.42
CA GLU A 150 -15.99 -18.01 2.80
C GLU A 150 -14.57 -17.48 3.06
N LEU A 151 -14.45 -16.21 3.47
CA LEU A 151 -13.15 -15.63 3.82
C LEU A 151 -12.66 -16.15 5.17
N LYS A 152 -11.41 -16.56 5.23
CA LYS A 152 -10.74 -17.01 6.45
C LYS A 152 -9.62 -16.09 6.81
N GLU A 153 -9.59 -15.63 8.06
CA GLU A 153 -8.52 -14.79 8.57
C GLU A 153 -7.16 -15.50 8.45
N PRO A 154 -6.16 -14.85 7.82
CA PRO A 154 -4.84 -15.43 7.66
C PRO A 154 -4.15 -15.60 9.01
N LYS A 155 -3.48 -16.73 9.19
CA LYS A 155 -2.79 -17.08 10.43
C LYS A 155 -1.30 -17.20 10.21
N CYS A 156 -0.54 -16.77 11.22
CA CYS A 156 0.90 -16.93 11.25
C CYS A 156 1.26 -18.42 11.24
N PRO A 157 2.07 -18.91 10.30
CA PRO A 157 2.46 -20.32 10.25
C PRO A 157 3.36 -20.74 11.39
N ASP A 158 4.01 -19.80 12.08
CA ASP A 158 4.93 -20.09 13.17
C ASP A 158 4.24 -20.20 14.54
N CYS A 159 3.18 -19.40 14.81
CA CYS A 159 2.54 -19.39 16.14
C CYS A 159 0.99 -19.46 16.10
N GLY A 160 0.37 -19.42 14.91
CA GLY A 160 -1.08 -19.47 14.78
C GLY A 160 -1.84 -18.17 15.08
N ALA A 161 -1.15 -17.09 15.49
CA ALA A 161 -1.78 -15.78 15.68
C ALA A 161 -2.24 -15.18 14.34
N ALA A 162 -3.04 -14.11 14.38
CA ALA A 162 -3.46 -13.41 13.18
C ALA A 162 -2.25 -12.84 12.42
N LEU A 163 -2.36 -12.78 11.08
CA LEU A 163 -1.49 -11.96 10.24
C LEU A 163 -2.20 -10.64 9.95
N VAL A 164 -1.50 -9.53 10.15
CA VAL A 164 -1.98 -8.16 9.89
C VAL A 164 -1.08 -7.47 8.86
N MET A 165 -1.58 -6.46 8.17
CA MET A 165 -0.74 -5.70 7.23
C MET A 165 0.42 -5.04 7.97
N ASN A 166 1.61 -5.08 7.37
CA ASN A 166 2.79 -4.47 7.96
C ASN A 166 2.83 -2.97 7.63
N GLN A 167 2.24 -2.17 8.51
CA GLN A 167 2.11 -0.71 8.35
C GLN A 167 2.62 0.02 9.58
N TYR A 168 3.26 1.17 9.37
CA TYR A 168 3.66 2.06 10.45
C TYR A 168 2.44 2.51 11.26
N GLY A 169 2.54 2.37 12.58
CA GLY A 169 1.45 2.61 13.52
C GLY A 169 0.80 1.35 14.06
N GLU A 170 0.95 0.21 13.40
CA GLU A 170 0.56 -1.07 13.97
C GLU A 170 1.51 -1.49 15.10
N PRO A 171 0.99 -2.04 16.22
CA PRO A 171 1.82 -2.38 17.39
C PRO A 171 2.99 -3.32 17.10
N ALA A 172 2.83 -4.22 16.14
CA ALA A 172 3.82 -5.21 15.74
C ALA A 172 4.62 -4.81 14.48
N TYR A 173 4.58 -3.52 14.08
CA TYR A 173 5.24 -3.05 12.86
C TYR A 173 6.72 -3.44 12.80
N TYR A 174 7.14 -4.09 11.70
CA TYR A 174 8.51 -4.50 11.45
C TYR A 174 9.09 -3.73 10.25
N GLU A 175 10.05 -2.85 10.52
CA GLU A 175 10.68 -1.98 9.51
C GLU A 175 11.76 -2.71 8.68
N GLY A 176 12.45 -3.68 9.28
CA GLY A 176 13.63 -4.33 8.70
C GLY A 176 13.44 -4.98 7.33
N GLY A 177 12.21 -5.20 6.88
CA GLY A 177 11.90 -5.72 5.55
C GLY A 177 11.98 -4.70 4.41
N TYR A 178 12.22 -3.42 4.72
CA TYR A 178 12.21 -2.31 3.76
C TYR A 178 13.56 -1.56 3.67
N LEU A 179 14.54 -1.96 4.45
CA LEU A 179 15.88 -1.37 4.51
C LEU A 179 16.89 -2.14 3.66
#